data_21482cd920596afc12e12d29af92d56e
#
_entry.id   21482cd920596afc12e12d29af92d56e
#
_cell.length_a   1.000
_cell.length_b   1.000
_cell.length_c   1.000
_cell.angle_alpha   90.00
_cell.angle_beta   90.00
_cell.angle_gamma   90.00
#
_symmetry.space_group_name_H-M   'P 1'
#
loop_
_entity.id
_entity.type
_entity.pdbx_description
1 polymer ?
#
loop_
_entity_poly.entity_id
_entity_poly.type
_entity_poly.pdbx_seq_one_letter_code
_entity_poly.pdbx_strand_id
1 'polypeptide(L)'
;MKFLIKILKNTAKFFTFVFGGAFAVAIGIFIFTAAVMIYIDPLKIYHINQEFSKKLYTNMRVQAAGIINNYDFNGLILGTSMLENTSAKEAAKYLTQKKELKFFNLSLSGGNFYKRKFVLDYALRNKNLDIVLYSLEESALINPYKKDSNPHIMNI
;
A
#
# COMPACT_ATOMS: atom_id res chain seq x y z
N MET A 1 27.05 -56.10 13.58
CA MET A 1 26.22 -55.52 12.51
C MET A 1 24.83 -55.07 12.99
N LYS A 2 24.01 -55.83 13.72
CA LYS A 2 22.68 -55.45 14.21
C LYS A 2 22.67 -54.26 15.17
N PHE A 3 23.69 -54.07 16.01
CA PHE A 3 23.83 -52.95 16.96
C PHE A 3 24.04 -51.60 16.26
N LEU A 4 24.92 -51.55 15.25
CA LEU A 4 25.14 -50.35 14.44
C LEU A 4 23.90 -49.90 13.68
N ILE A 5 23.11 -50.84 13.13
CA ILE A 5 21.87 -50.54 12.44
C ILE A 5 20.81 -49.96 13.40
N LYS A 6 20.77 -50.44 14.64
CA LYS A 6 19.85 -49.89 15.66
C LYS A 6 20.22 -48.44 16.05
N ILE A 7 21.51 -48.14 16.19
CA ILE A 7 21.98 -46.78 16.48
C ILE A 7 21.60 -45.84 15.32
N LEU A 8 21.92 -46.22 14.08
CA LEU A 8 21.58 -45.43 12.89
C LEU A 8 20.09 -45.15 12.76
N LYS A 9 19.24 -46.11 13.04
CA LYS A 9 17.77 -45.91 13.02
C LYS A 9 17.29 -44.96 14.11
N ASN A 10 17.88 -44.99 15.31
CA ASN A 10 17.48 -44.11 16.39
C ASN A 10 17.98 -42.66 16.15
N THR A 11 19.20 -42.50 15.63
CA THR A 11 19.70 -41.17 15.25
C THR A 11 18.86 -40.56 14.10
N ALA A 12 18.52 -41.35 13.08
CA ALA A 12 17.63 -40.90 12.00
C ALA A 12 16.27 -40.43 12.53
N LYS A 13 15.64 -41.22 13.43
CA LYS A 13 14.36 -40.81 14.06
C LYS A 13 14.48 -39.52 14.86
N PHE A 14 15.57 -39.37 15.61
CA PHE A 14 15.84 -38.15 16.37
C PHE A 14 15.97 -36.94 15.47
N PHE A 15 16.75 -37.02 14.40
CA PHE A 15 16.88 -35.97 13.41
C PHE A 15 15.53 -35.64 12.75
N THR A 16 14.76 -36.65 12.34
CA THR A 16 13.44 -36.43 11.75
C THR A 16 12.50 -35.69 12.73
N PHE A 17 12.52 -36.05 14.00
CA PHE A 17 11.72 -35.39 15.03
C PHE A 17 12.14 -33.93 15.25
N VAL A 18 13.45 -33.67 15.37
CA VAL A 18 13.99 -32.33 15.59
C VAL A 18 13.73 -31.43 14.37
N PHE A 19 14.04 -31.90 13.18
CA PHE A 19 13.81 -31.11 11.96
C PHE A 19 12.33 -30.93 11.66
N GLY A 20 11.51 -31.95 11.86
CA GLY A 20 10.05 -31.87 11.72
C GLY A 20 9.43 -30.88 12.69
N GLY A 21 9.88 -30.89 13.95
CA GLY A 21 9.46 -29.92 14.97
C GLY A 21 9.87 -28.48 14.63
N ALA A 22 11.14 -28.27 14.23
CA ALA A 22 11.61 -26.95 13.82
C ALA A 22 10.84 -26.41 12.60
N PHE A 23 10.57 -27.27 11.63
CA PHE A 23 9.79 -26.90 10.45
C PHE A 23 8.35 -26.53 10.80
N ALA A 24 7.69 -27.29 11.68
CA ALA A 24 6.35 -26.98 12.14
C ALA A 24 6.29 -25.63 12.88
N VAL A 25 7.27 -25.32 13.72
CA VAL A 25 7.39 -24.03 14.40
C VAL A 25 7.59 -22.89 13.38
N ALA A 26 8.45 -23.07 12.40
CA ALA A 26 8.66 -22.08 11.34
C ALA A 26 7.39 -21.78 10.55
N ILE A 27 6.63 -22.81 10.18
CA ILE A 27 5.32 -22.64 9.53
C ILE A 27 4.34 -21.90 10.45
N GLY A 28 4.28 -22.25 11.73
CA GLY A 28 3.43 -21.56 12.71
C GLY A 28 3.74 -20.09 12.83
N ILE A 29 5.01 -19.73 12.91
CA ILE A 29 5.45 -18.31 12.94
C ILE A 29 5.07 -17.60 11.63
N PHE A 30 5.25 -18.26 10.49
CA PHE A 30 4.90 -17.68 9.19
C PHE A 30 3.40 -17.39 9.09
N ILE A 31 2.55 -18.36 9.45
CA ILE A 31 1.09 -18.21 9.43
C ILE A 31 0.65 -17.10 10.42
N PHE A 32 1.22 -17.08 11.62
CA PHE A 32 0.94 -16.03 12.61
C PHE A 32 1.32 -14.64 12.08
N THR A 33 2.51 -14.50 11.52
CA THR A 33 2.97 -13.22 10.97
C THR A 33 2.08 -12.76 9.81
N ALA A 34 1.70 -13.68 8.92
CA ALA A 34 0.78 -13.38 7.83
C ALA A 34 -0.60 -12.92 8.34
N ALA A 35 -1.15 -13.60 9.35
CA ALA A 35 -2.41 -13.21 9.96
C ALA A 35 -2.35 -11.81 10.61
N VAL A 36 -1.26 -11.51 11.31
CA VAL A 36 -1.02 -10.18 11.90
C VAL A 36 -0.92 -9.11 10.80
N MET A 37 -0.22 -9.39 9.70
CA MET A 37 -0.09 -8.45 8.57
C MET A 37 -1.43 -8.19 7.87
N ILE A 38 -2.28 -9.22 7.72
CA ILE A 38 -3.64 -9.06 7.18
C ILE A 38 -4.51 -8.25 8.16
N TYR A 39 -4.39 -8.50 9.45
CA TYR A 39 -5.16 -7.79 10.48
C TYR A 39 -4.80 -6.30 10.57
N ILE A 40 -3.53 -5.97 10.55
CA ILE A 40 -3.03 -4.59 10.60
C ILE A 40 -3.28 -3.85 9.28
N ASP A 41 -3.20 -4.57 8.16
CA ASP A 41 -3.37 -4.07 6.79
C ASP A 41 -2.68 -2.73 6.52
N PRO A 42 -1.35 -2.65 6.66
CA PRO A 42 -0.60 -1.40 6.52
C PRO A 42 -0.71 -0.78 5.12
N LEU A 43 -0.97 -1.60 4.11
CA LEU A 43 -1.12 -1.19 2.71
C LEU A 43 -2.57 -0.91 2.31
N LYS A 44 -3.53 -1.12 3.22
CA LYS A 44 -4.98 -0.97 2.96
C LYS A 44 -5.50 -1.80 1.78
N ILE A 45 -4.95 -3.02 1.61
CA ILE A 45 -5.28 -3.93 0.52
C ILE A 45 -6.52 -4.75 0.84
N TYR A 46 -6.68 -5.18 2.10
CA TYR A 46 -7.70 -6.15 2.51
C TYR A 46 -8.94 -5.52 3.12
N HIS A 47 -8.80 -4.45 3.88
CA HIS A 47 -9.93 -3.81 4.55
C HIS A 47 -9.65 -2.36 4.95
N ILE A 48 -10.75 -1.63 5.21
CA ILE A 48 -10.70 -0.24 5.66
C ILE A 48 -10.64 -0.22 7.19
N ASN A 49 -9.51 -0.53 7.78
CA ASN A 49 -9.37 -0.39 9.23
C ASN A 49 -8.91 1.05 9.57
N GLN A 50 -9.87 1.90 9.95
CA GLN A 50 -9.64 3.33 10.14
C GLN A 50 -8.77 3.67 11.35
N GLU A 51 -8.79 2.84 12.41
CA GLU A 51 -8.10 3.18 13.66
C GLU A 51 -6.59 2.93 13.60
N PHE A 52 -6.16 1.81 13.06
CA PHE A 52 -4.74 1.48 12.94
C PHE A 52 -4.03 2.19 11.79
N SER A 53 -4.72 2.38 10.68
CA SER A 53 -4.12 2.89 9.45
C SER A 53 -3.75 4.38 9.48
N LYS A 54 -4.35 5.17 10.37
CA LYS A 54 -4.02 6.60 10.52
C LYS A 54 -2.66 6.85 11.16
N LYS A 55 -2.11 5.87 11.92
CA LYS A 55 -0.90 6.05 12.71
C LYS A 55 0.37 5.46 12.10
N LEU A 56 0.27 4.49 11.19
CA LEU A 56 1.42 3.68 10.77
C LEU A 56 2.07 4.07 9.45
N TYR A 57 1.36 4.72 8.54
CA TYR A 57 1.92 5.07 7.24
C TYR A 57 1.38 6.40 6.73
N THR A 58 2.28 7.37 6.57
CA THR A 58 1.99 8.67 5.93
C THR A 58 2.34 8.68 4.43
N ASN A 59 2.93 7.60 3.91
CA ASN A 59 3.43 7.59 2.55
C ASN A 59 2.37 7.08 1.55
N MET A 60 1.67 8.02 0.92
CA MET A 60 0.66 7.73 -0.10
C MET A 60 1.18 6.91 -1.30
N ARG A 61 2.50 6.90 -1.56
CA ARG A 61 3.08 6.09 -2.66
C ARG A 61 2.82 4.60 -2.50
N VAL A 62 2.79 4.13 -1.24
CA VAL A 62 2.63 2.71 -0.93
C VAL A 62 1.16 2.34 -0.78
N GLN A 63 0.33 3.29 -0.34
CA GLN A 63 -1.08 3.05 -0.03
C GLN A 63 -2.04 3.41 -1.17
N ALA A 64 -1.59 4.16 -2.18
CA ALA A 64 -2.48 4.70 -3.21
C ALA A 64 -3.32 3.62 -3.90
N ALA A 65 -2.74 2.49 -4.27
CA ALA A 65 -3.46 1.40 -4.92
C ALA A 65 -4.53 0.77 -4.01
N GLY A 66 -4.18 0.48 -2.75
CA GLY A 66 -5.13 -0.05 -1.77
C GLY A 66 -6.28 0.91 -1.50
N ILE A 67 -5.97 2.21 -1.38
CA ILE A 67 -6.97 3.26 -1.19
C ILE A 67 -7.90 3.34 -2.41
N ILE A 68 -7.35 3.38 -3.62
CA ILE A 68 -8.15 3.44 -4.84
C ILE A 68 -9.07 2.23 -4.94
N ASN A 69 -8.61 1.04 -4.59
CA ASN A 69 -9.44 -0.16 -4.69
C ASN A 69 -10.55 -0.23 -3.62
N ASN A 70 -10.24 0.16 -2.39
CA ASN A 70 -11.10 -0.15 -1.24
C ASN A 70 -11.94 1.03 -0.73
N TYR A 71 -11.55 2.30 -1.01
CA TYR A 71 -12.31 3.45 -0.54
C TYR A 71 -13.30 3.95 -1.59
N ASP A 72 -14.47 4.40 -1.14
CA ASP A 72 -15.47 5.02 -2.01
C ASP A 72 -15.24 6.52 -2.10
N PHE A 73 -14.87 6.99 -3.29
CA PHE A 73 -14.71 8.41 -3.60
C PHE A 73 -14.92 8.66 -5.09
N ASN A 74 -15.40 9.85 -5.43
CA ASN A 74 -15.59 10.34 -6.80
C ASN A 74 -14.90 11.68 -7.06
N GLY A 75 -14.22 12.23 -6.06
CA GLY A 75 -13.36 13.39 -6.15
C GLY A 75 -11.92 13.03 -5.76
N LEU A 76 -10.94 13.43 -6.55
CA LEU A 76 -9.52 13.14 -6.30
C LEU A 76 -8.75 14.45 -6.14
N ILE A 77 -7.93 14.53 -5.07
CA ILE A 77 -6.91 15.58 -4.92
C ILE A 77 -5.56 14.94 -5.18
N LEU A 78 -4.81 15.48 -6.13
CA LEU A 78 -3.51 14.95 -6.53
C LEU A 78 -2.49 16.07 -6.75
N GLY A 79 -1.48 16.10 -5.91
CA GLY A 79 -0.44 17.12 -5.95
C GLY A 79 0.87 16.63 -5.35
N THR A 80 1.70 17.58 -4.98
CA THR A 80 2.93 17.35 -4.21
C THR A 80 2.67 17.57 -2.72
N SER A 81 3.74 17.77 -1.94
CA SER A 81 3.67 18.15 -0.53
C SER A 81 2.83 19.41 -0.28
N MET A 82 2.67 20.28 -1.27
CA MET A 82 1.85 21.49 -1.17
C MET A 82 0.37 21.18 -0.96
N LEU A 83 -0.15 20.10 -1.55
CA LEU A 83 -1.54 19.67 -1.38
C LEU A 83 -1.72 18.51 -0.39
N GLU A 84 -0.65 17.96 0.15
CA GLU A 84 -0.71 16.79 1.05
C GLU A 84 -1.60 17.04 2.28
N ASN A 85 -1.57 18.27 2.81
CA ASN A 85 -2.37 18.68 3.96
C ASN A 85 -3.73 19.29 3.59
N THR A 86 -4.10 19.29 2.31
CA THR A 86 -5.42 19.79 1.89
C THR A 86 -6.52 18.86 2.37
N SER A 87 -7.49 19.44 3.07
CA SER A 87 -8.62 18.69 3.62
C SER A 87 -9.59 18.25 2.51
N ALA A 88 -9.69 16.93 2.30
CA ALA A 88 -10.67 16.34 1.39
C ALA A 88 -12.12 16.70 1.78
N LYS A 89 -12.40 16.81 3.08
CA LYS A 89 -13.72 17.19 3.61
C LYS A 89 -14.06 18.65 3.28
N GLU A 90 -13.10 19.56 3.39
CA GLU A 90 -13.32 20.96 3.02
C GLU A 90 -13.47 21.10 1.51
N ALA A 91 -12.65 20.45 0.72
CA ALA A 91 -12.80 20.42 -0.73
C ALA A 91 -14.22 19.97 -1.14
N ALA A 92 -14.72 18.90 -0.53
CA ALA A 92 -16.08 18.45 -0.75
C ALA A 92 -17.11 19.55 -0.41
N LYS A 93 -16.98 20.19 0.76
CA LYS A 93 -17.93 21.24 1.21
C LYS A 93 -18.00 22.42 0.23
N TYR A 94 -16.88 22.85 -0.31
CA TYR A 94 -16.85 24.04 -1.19
C TYR A 94 -17.20 23.71 -2.65
N LEU A 95 -16.97 22.48 -3.11
CA LEU A 95 -17.16 22.08 -4.49
C LEU A 95 -18.47 21.33 -4.76
N THR A 96 -19.16 20.85 -3.71
CA THR A 96 -20.45 20.18 -3.83
C THR A 96 -21.54 21.21 -4.13
N GLN A 97 -21.95 21.32 -5.38
CA GLN A 97 -23.06 22.21 -5.79
C GLN A 97 -24.31 21.46 -6.19
N LYS A 98 -24.19 20.35 -6.94
CA LYS A 98 -25.31 19.59 -7.51
C LYS A 98 -25.25 18.09 -7.25
N LYS A 99 -24.10 17.55 -6.91
CA LYS A 99 -23.85 16.12 -6.69
C LYS A 99 -22.99 15.95 -5.45
N GLU A 100 -23.30 14.98 -4.62
CA GLU A 100 -22.46 14.65 -3.47
C GLU A 100 -21.08 14.23 -3.93
N LEU A 101 -20.07 15.04 -3.56
CA LEU A 101 -18.67 14.80 -3.85
C LEU A 101 -17.97 14.25 -2.61
N LYS A 102 -17.35 13.08 -2.76
CA LYS A 102 -16.51 12.45 -1.76
C LYS A 102 -15.08 12.53 -2.24
N PHE A 103 -14.30 13.44 -1.70
CA PHE A 103 -12.89 13.61 -2.07
C PHE A 103 -11.98 12.67 -1.30
N PHE A 104 -10.94 12.18 -1.99
CA PHE A 104 -9.78 11.57 -1.37
C PHE A 104 -8.51 12.28 -1.80
N ASN A 105 -7.60 12.55 -0.84
CA ASN A 105 -6.33 13.20 -1.11
C ASN A 105 -5.22 12.15 -1.28
N LEU A 106 -4.76 11.97 -2.52
CA LEU A 106 -3.66 11.08 -2.89
C LEU A 106 -2.39 11.86 -3.28
N SER A 107 -2.22 13.08 -2.75
CA SER A 107 -1.02 13.87 -3.02
C SER A 107 0.24 13.16 -2.55
N LEU A 108 1.31 13.30 -3.34
CA LEU A 108 2.56 12.58 -3.16
C LEU A 108 3.67 13.56 -2.76
N SER A 109 4.11 13.54 -1.51
CA SER A 109 5.26 14.33 -1.08
C SER A 109 6.50 14.02 -1.94
N GLY A 110 7.10 15.06 -2.56
CA GLY A 110 8.18 14.90 -3.53
C GLY A 110 7.78 14.09 -4.79
N GLY A 111 6.49 14.01 -5.09
CA GLY A 111 5.97 13.36 -6.30
C GLY A 111 6.21 14.21 -7.53
N ASN A 112 7.03 13.75 -8.47
CA ASN A 112 7.15 14.37 -9.78
C ASN A 112 5.91 14.12 -10.64
N PHE A 113 5.83 14.80 -11.78
CA PHE A 113 4.69 14.68 -12.70
C PHE A 113 4.45 13.23 -13.15
N TYR A 114 5.50 12.48 -13.40
CA TYR A 114 5.44 11.09 -13.85
C TYR A 114 4.80 10.17 -12.79
N LYS A 115 5.20 10.28 -11.53
CA LYS A 115 4.60 9.50 -10.41
C LYS A 115 3.12 9.82 -10.22
N ARG A 116 2.76 11.11 -10.27
CA ARG A 116 1.36 11.54 -10.17
C ARG A 116 0.52 11.03 -11.33
N LYS A 117 1.09 10.99 -12.55
CA LYS A 117 0.43 10.41 -13.72
C LYS A 117 0.05 8.95 -13.49
N PHE A 118 0.94 8.12 -12.93
CA PHE A 118 0.62 6.72 -12.64
C PHE A 118 -0.55 6.58 -11.65
N VAL A 119 -0.55 7.36 -10.58
CA VAL A 119 -1.66 7.32 -9.61
C VAL A 119 -2.96 7.77 -10.27
N LEU A 120 -2.91 8.82 -11.09
CA LEU A 120 -4.08 9.31 -11.82
C LEU A 120 -4.60 8.26 -12.81
N ASP A 121 -3.73 7.69 -13.64
CA ASP A 121 -4.11 6.66 -14.62
C ASP A 121 -4.74 5.44 -13.93
N TYR A 122 -4.18 5.03 -12.80
CA TYR A 122 -4.73 3.92 -12.01
C TYR A 122 -6.09 4.27 -11.40
N ALA A 123 -6.24 5.47 -10.86
CA ALA A 123 -7.51 5.95 -10.32
C ALA A 123 -8.60 6.03 -11.39
N LEU A 124 -8.28 6.58 -12.57
CA LEU A 124 -9.23 6.69 -13.69
C LEU A 124 -9.69 5.33 -14.23
N ARG A 125 -8.85 4.31 -14.15
CA ARG A 125 -9.23 2.93 -14.58
C ARG A 125 -10.12 2.21 -13.58
N ASN A 126 -10.00 2.53 -12.28
CA ASN A 126 -10.64 1.77 -11.20
C ASN A 126 -11.78 2.53 -10.50
N LYS A 127 -11.95 3.83 -10.80
CA LYS A 127 -12.97 4.69 -10.19
C LYS A 127 -13.68 5.55 -11.22
N ASN A 128 -14.94 5.80 -10.99
CA ASN A 128 -15.70 6.80 -11.74
C ASN A 128 -15.49 8.16 -11.06
N LEU A 129 -14.46 8.89 -11.49
CA LEU A 129 -14.16 10.22 -10.95
C LEU A 129 -14.99 11.29 -11.63
N ASP A 130 -15.67 12.11 -10.84
CA ASP A 130 -16.42 13.27 -11.34
C ASP A 130 -15.52 14.52 -11.44
N ILE A 131 -14.54 14.63 -10.52
CA ILE A 131 -13.64 15.78 -10.45
C ILE A 131 -12.25 15.38 -9.96
N VAL A 132 -11.23 16.01 -10.54
CA VAL A 132 -9.82 15.86 -10.12
C VAL A 132 -9.25 17.25 -9.87
N LEU A 133 -8.81 17.50 -8.64
CA LEU A 133 -8.00 18.68 -8.29
C LEU A 133 -6.54 18.33 -8.45
N TYR A 134 -5.89 18.90 -9.45
CA TYR A 134 -4.51 18.60 -9.78
C TYR A 134 -3.62 19.83 -9.64
N SER A 135 -2.55 19.76 -8.82
CA SER A 135 -1.61 20.87 -8.71
C SER A 135 -0.67 20.92 -9.90
N LEU A 136 -0.57 22.10 -10.51
CA LEU A 136 0.42 22.41 -11.52
C LEU A 136 1.48 23.32 -10.88
N GLU A 137 2.66 22.77 -10.69
CA GLU A 137 3.80 23.47 -10.13
C GLU A 137 4.81 23.78 -11.21
N GLU A 138 5.48 24.91 -11.13
CA GLU A 138 6.50 25.34 -12.09
C GLU A 138 7.59 24.29 -12.28
N SER A 139 8.07 23.70 -11.18
CA SER A 139 9.06 22.63 -11.21
C SER A 139 8.62 21.39 -12.00
N ALA A 140 7.32 21.11 -12.02
CA ALA A 140 6.76 20.01 -12.80
C ALA A 140 6.69 20.32 -14.30
N LEU A 141 6.57 21.60 -14.66
CA LEU A 141 6.54 22.06 -16.04
C LEU A 141 7.96 22.15 -16.65
N ILE A 142 8.95 22.57 -15.85
CA ILE A 142 10.34 22.72 -16.30
C ILE A 142 11.01 21.36 -16.51
N ASN A 143 10.71 20.36 -15.68
CA ASN A 143 11.35 19.05 -15.71
C ASN A 143 10.35 17.89 -15.56
N PRO A 144 9.40 17.74 -16.51
CA PRO A 144 8.32 16.76 -16.38
C PRO A 144 8.80 15.30 -16.34
N TYR A 145 9.99 15.03 -16.88
CA TYR A 145 10.56 13.70 -17.06
C TYR A 145 11.80 13.42 -16.21
N LYS A 146 12.06 14.18 -15.14
CA LYS A 146 13.14 13.83 -14.23
C LYS A 146 12.85 12.44 -13.64
N LYS A 147 13.36 11.42 -14.35
CA LYS A 147 13.29 10.03 -13.94
C LYS A 147 14.11 9.91 -12.67
N ASP A 148 13.44 9.66 -11.54
CA ASP A 148 14.19 9.29 -10.34
C ASP A 148 15.07 8.08 -10.68
N SER A 149 16.32 8.13 -10.24
CA SER A 149 17.31 7.07 -10.44
C SER A 149 16.96 5.75 -9.75
N ASN A 150 15.78 5.64 -9.17
CA ASN A 150 15.33 4.44 -8.47
C ASN A 150 13.99 3.92 -9.03
N PRO A 151 14.03 3.05 -10.07
CA PRO A 151 12.84 2.51 -10.71
C PRO A 151 12.09 1.46 -9.86
N HIS A 152 12.64 1.06 -8.69
CA HIS A 152 12.12 -0.08 -7.91
C HIS A 152 10.96 0.24 -6.95
N ILE A 153 10.46 1.48 -6.91
CA ILE A 153 9.42 1.87 -5.93
C ILE A 153 7.99 1.87 -6.52
N MET A 154 7.82 1.51 -7.78
CA MET A 154 6.50 1.42 -8.40
C MET A 154 6.28 0.13 -9.18
N ASN A 155 6.21 -0.98 -8.48
CA ASN A 155 5.45 -2.13 -8.96
C ASN A 155 4.06 -2.03 -8.31
N ILE A 156 3.17 -1.32 -8.97
CA ILE A 156 1.72 -1.41 -8.75
C ILE A 156 1.16 -2.41 -9.76
#